data_905712b903e802451ce25f48ffd0dbd2
#
_entry.id   905712b903e802451ce25f48ffd0dbd2
#
_cell.length_a   1.000
_cell.length_b   1.000
_cell.length_c   1.000
_cell.angle_alpha   90.00
_cell.angle_beta   90.00
_cell.angle_gamma   90.00
#
_symmetry.space_group_name_H-M   'P 1'
#
loop_
_entity.id
_entity.type
_entity.pdbx_description
1 polymer ?
#
loop_
_entity_poly.entity_id
_entity_poly.type
_entity_poly.pdbx_seq_one_letter_code
_entity_poly.pdbx_strand_id
1 'polypeptide(L)'
;LTLLGVGAFMFIGQGMAAGGGGGTNDMHLEIHIKAGLESQALLVGGLILLAVYAMIITEVVERTLAAALGGLAAVLALNYYSEEAALSLKAVTTMIDWETIGLLLGMMVMVGILSNTGVFEWFAVEAYKRSGGDVWTLTVILCLVTAVLSAFLDNVTTMLLLTPVTIQLARVLDLRPIPLLIAEVLFSNIGGAATMIGDPPNIMIGSALSPDAISKNPDPALAALADSGVTFNDFIVEMGPAILMCIVPGLMMIRWLFREELSGVRHRDVAELEHRYGIKDPRGLKISGGILALVIIAFFLHPIFHIPVSWIALVGGVVMLTATNPHEIEEPLHHVEWTTLLFFAGLFVLVHSLEYLGLIGWIGEQVTSAIGSFSEDMMLPAAIVIILWVSAIASAFIDNIPYTATMIPVVLAMCADLSLPLEPIIWALAFGACLGGNGTLIGASANVVTAGLSKEAGYPISFNEFFRAGFPVMLVTTFIAMIYCLLVYVVGADNPNLWKLVLLLLTAFSLIWQFSKGMSSGLTPIESLGDHGLDDVIEGAKNLKNTILGVEEE
;
A
#
# COMPACT_ATOMS: atom_id res chain seq x y z
N LEU A 1 5.88 33.14 3.12
CA LEU A 1 7.02 32.25 2.79
C LEU A 1 6.52 30.84 2.44
N THR A 2 5.47 30.34 3.09
CA THR A 2 4.86 29.01 2.82
C THR A 2 4.08 28.98 1.49
N LEU A 3 3.37 30.04 1.12
CA LEU A 3 2.72 30.18 -0.21
C LEU A 3 3.75 30.24 -1.35
N LEU A 4 4.93 30.83 -1.09
CA LEU A 4 6.05 30.79 -2.03
C LEU A 4 6.66 29.38 -2.15
N GLY A 5 6.65 28.60 -1.09
CA GLY A 5 7.08 27.20 -1.11
C GLY A 5 6.15 26.29 -1.92
N VAL A 6 4.84 26.34 -1.66
CA VAL A 6 3.83 25.58 -2.42
C VAL A 6 3.70 26.11 -3.85
N GLY A 7 3.76 27.42 -4.05
CA GLY A 7 3.81 28.05 -5.37
C GLY A 7 5.09 27.74 -6.12
N ALA A 8 6.25 27.65 -5.46
CA ALA A 8 7.51 27.26 -6.08
C ALA A 8 7.51 25.78 -6.48
N PHE A 9 6.89 24.90 -5.68
CA PHE A 9 6.68 23.51 -6.05
C PHE A 9 5.73 23.36 -7.25
N MET A 10 4.65 24.14 -7.32
CA MET A 10 3.75 24.16 -8.48
C MET A 10 4.39 24.84 -9.71
N PHE A 11 5.23 25.87 -9.53
CA PHE A 11 5.86 26.59 -10.65
C PHE A 11 7.08 25.85 -11.22
N ILE A 12 7.77 25.00 -10.46
CA ILE A 12 8.87 24.20 -11.00
C ILE A 12 8.34 23.20 -12.05
N GLY A 13 7.14 22.65 -11.86
CA GLY A 13 6.47 21.81 -12.86
C GLY A 13 5.92 22.58 -14.08
N GLN A 14 5.46 23.83 -13.92
CA GLN A 14 4.90 24.64 -15.01
C GLN A 14 5.94 25.49 -15.77
N GLY A 15 7.08 25.79 -15.18
CA GLY A 15 8.16 26.53 -15.85
C GLY A 15 8.76 25.80 -17.05
N MET A 16 8.43 24.51 -17.26
CA MET A 16 8.83 23.72 -18.42
C MET A 16 7.80 23.68 -19.54
N ALA A 17 6.53 24.04 -19.29
CA ALA A 17 5.47 23.99 -20.30
C ALA A 17 5.18 25.34 -21.01
N ALA A 18 5.73 26.47 -20.55
CA ALA A 18 5.42 27.81 -21.05
C ALA A 18 6.59 28.54 -21.76
N GLY A 19 7.40 27.81 -22.48
CA GLY A 19 8.49 28.35 -23.29
C GLY A 19 8.45 27.84 -24.72
N GLY A 20 7.64 28.54 -25.57
CA GLY A 20 7.77 28.66 -27.03
C GLY A 20 8.10 27.47 -27.88
N GLY A 21 7.16 27.12 -28.75
CA GLY A 21 7.23 26.45 -30.04
C GLY A 21 8.44 25.57 -30.37
N GLY A 22 8.23 24.27 -30.42
CA GLY A 22 9.19 23.32 -31.00
C GLY A 22 9.57 22.22 -30.04
N GLY A 23 9.00 21.03 -30.22
CA GLY A 23 9.48 19.77 -29.66
C GLY A 23 9.47 19.68 -28.13
N THR A 24 8.62 18.86 -27.57
CA THR A 24 8.77 18.35 -26.20
C THR A 24 10.08 17.57 -26.13
N ASN A 25 11.20 18.27 -25.84
CA ASN A 25 12.39 17.64 -25.34
C ASN A 25 12.13 17.26 -23.87
N ASP A 26 11.41 16.19 -23.63
CA ASP A 26 11.63 15.43 -22.42
C ASP A 26 13.10 15.05 -22.46
N MET A 27 13.92 15.63 -21.56
CA MET A 27 15.33 15.28 -21.48
C MET A 27 15.41 13.86 -20.91
N HIS A 28 15.34 12.84 -21.80
CA HIS A 28 15.83 11.54 -21.44
C HIS A 28 17.32 11.71 -21.12
N LEU A 29 17.68 11.51 -19.86
CA LEU A 29 19.07 11.46 -19.46
C LEU A 29 19.65 10.16 -20.06
N GLU A 30 20.33 10.27 -21.19
CA GLU A 30 21.19 9.20 -21.66
C GLU A 30 22.49 9.27 -20.86
N ILE A 31 22.67 8.36 -19.91
CA ILE A 31 23.87 8.26 -19.07
C ILE A 31 24.56 6.95 -19.42
N HIS A 32 25.79 7.06 -19.92
CA HIS A 32 26.61 5.91 -20.25
C HIS A 32 27.70 5.74 -19.19
N ILE A 33 27.89 4.51 -18.72
CA ILE A 33 29.00 4.19 -17.83
C ILE A 33 30.29 4.08 -18.63
N LYS A 34 31.37 4.63 -18.09
CA LYS A 34 32.73 4.56 -18.71
C LYS A 34 33.11 3.13 -19.04
N ALA A 35 33.53 2.90 -20.28
CA ALA A 35 33.92 1.59 -20.76
C ALA A 35 34.96 0.93 -19.84
N GLY A 36 34.69 -0.32 -19.44
CA GLY A 36 35.54 -1.11 -18.53
C GLY A 36 35.35 -0.84 -17.03
N LEU A 37 34.41 0.06 -16.64
CA LEU A 37 34.05 0.33 -15.23
C LEU A 37 32.67 -0.21 -14.85
N GLU A 38 31.95 -0.87 -15.75
CA GLU A 38 30.59 -1.36 -15.58
C GLU A 38 30.48 -2.28 -14.34
N SER A 39 31.40 -3.25 -14.21
CA SER A 39 31.41 -4.17 -13.07
C SER A 39 31.67 -3.45 -11.72
N GLN A 40 32.45 -2.37 -11.75
CA GLN A 40 32.73 -1.59 -10.53
C GLN A 40 31.52 -0.70 -10.17
N ALA A 41 30.87 -0.08 -11.16
CA ALA A 41 29.65 0.69 -11.01
C ALA A 41 28.54 -0.18 -10.42
N LEU A 42 28.34 -1.38 -10.95
CA LEU A 42 27.41 -2.39 -10.45
C LEU A 42 27.68 -2.75 -8.98
N LEU A 43 28.94 -3.05 -8.66
CA LEU A 43 29.33 -3.42 -7.28
C LEU A 43 29.07 -2.26 -6.30
N VAL A 44 29.43 -1.03 -6.68
CA VAL A 44 29.21 0.16 -5.85
C VAL A 44 27.72 0.43 -5.70
N GLY A 45 26.92 0.32 -6.75
CA GLY A 45 25.46 0.39 -6.69
C GLY A 45 24.88 -0.62 -5.71
N GLY A 46 25.31 -1.88 -5.79
CA GLY A 46 24.91 -2.93 -4.86
C GLY A 46 25.28 -2.65 -3.41
N LEU A 47 26.49 -2.12 -3.15
CA LEU A 47 26.92 -1.75 -1.80
C LEU A 47 26.13 -0.57 -1.25
N ILE A 48 25.78 0.43 -2.09
CA ILE A 48 24.92 1.56 -1.68
C ILE A 48 23.54 1.04 -1.31
N LEU A 49 22.92 0.21 -2.14
CA LEU A 49 21.60 -0.37 -1.87
C LEU A 49 21.58 -1.17 -0.57
N LEU A 50 22.58 -2.04 -0.38
CA LEU A 50 22.72 -2.84 0.86
C LEU A 50 22.91 -1.94 2.09
N ALA A 51 23.70 -0.88 1.98
CA ALA A 51 23.91 0.06 3.08
C ALA A 51 22.61 0.81 3.44
N VAL A 52 21.85 1.27 2.45
CA VAL A 52 20.56 1.94 2.66
C VAL A 52 19.57 0.99 3.33
N TYR A 53 19.44 -0.24 2.83
CA TYR A 53 18.55 -1.23 3.45
C TYR A 53 18.99 -1.59 4.86
N ALA A 54 20.30 -1.75 5.10
CA ALA A 54 20.80 -1.98 6.44
C ALA A 54 20.46 -0.81 7.39
N MET A 55 20.60 0.44 6.95
CA MET A 55 20.23 1.62 7.75
C MET A 55 18.72 1.65 8.04
N ILE A 56 17.88 1.34 7.06
CA ILE A 56 16.41 1.31 7.23
C ILE A 56 16.00 0.18 8.19
N ILE A 57 16.51 -1.04 7.98
CA ILE A 57 16.15 -2.23 8.79
C ILE A 57 16.64 -2.09 10.24
N THR A 58 17.83 -1.54 10.45
CA THR A 58 18.41 -1.38 11.80
C THR A 58 17.94 -0.13 12.53
N GLU A 59 17.21 0.76 11.84
CA GLU A 59 16.72 2.05 12.37
C GLU A 59 17.82 2.90 13.02
N VAL A 60 19.09 2.71 12.63
CA VAL A 60 20.22 3.52 13.13
C VAL A 60 20.10 4.98 12.72
N VAL A 61 19.46 5.21 11.56
CA VAL A 61 19.15 6.53 11.01
C VAL A 61 17.68 6.52 10.60
N GLU A 62 17.00 7.65 10.79
CA GLU A 62 15.63 7.82 10.30
C GLU A 62 15.56 7.53 8.80
N ARG A 63 14.51 6.82 8.36
CA ARG A 63 14.39 6.26 6.98
C ARG A 63 14.51 7.32 5.89
N THR A 64 13.99 8.53 6.11
CA THR A 64 14.09 9.65 5.17
C THR A 64 15.54 10.07 4.96
N LEU A 65 16.31 10.14 6.05
CA LEU A 65 17.74 10.44 5.98
C LEU A 65 18.52 9.29 5.31
N ALA A 66 18.16 8.03 5.59
CA ALA A 66 18.78 6.88 4.92
C ALA A 66 18.57 6.92 3.41
N ALA A 67 17.33 7.19 2.94
CA ALA A 67 17.02 7.35 1.52
C ALA A 67 17.75 8.55 0.89
N ALA A 68 17.76 9.69 1.57
CA ALA A 68 18.44 10.88 1.08
C ALA A 68 19.97 10.68 0.98
N LEU A 69 20.60 10.08 2.00
CA LEU A 69 22.03 9.75 1.99
C LEU A 69 22.36 8.74 0.88
N GLY A 70 21.51 7.73 0.71
CA GLY A 70 21.64 6.74 -0.36
C GLY A 70 21.51 7.36 -1.75
N GLY A 71 20.50 8.20 -1.95
CA GLY A 71 20.31 8.95 -3.20
C GLY A 71 21.51 9.84 -3.53
N LEU A 72 22.00 10.59 -2.55
CA LEU A 72 23.20 11.41 -2.73
C LEU A 72 24.45 10.57 -3.04
N ALA A 73 24.66 9.46 -2.33
CA ALA A 73 25.78 8.55 -2.57
C ALA A 73 25.69 7.94 -3.98
N ALA A 74 24.49 7.53 -4.41
CA ALA A 74 24.27 6.97 -5.75
C ALA A 74 24.50 8.00 -6.86
N VAL A 75 24.04 9.26 -6.69
CA VAL A 75 24.32 10.37 -7.63
C VAL A 75 25.83 10.65 -7.69
N LEU A 76 26.54 10.67 -6.56
CA LEU A 76 27.99 10.85 -6.54
C LEU A 76 28.72 9.70 -7.25
N ALA A 77 28.30 8.46 -7.02
CA ALA A 77 28.83 7.29 -7.73
C ALA A 77 28.56 7.41 -9.24
N LEU A 78 27.33 7.77 -9.62
CA LEU A 78 26.95 7.96 -11.01
C LEU A 78 27.80 9.05 -11.69
N ASN A 79 28.02 10.20 -11.03
CA ASN A 79 28.92 11.26 -11.53
C ASN A 79 30.38 10.79 -11.72
N TYR A 80 30.83 9.84 -10.91
CA TYR A 80 32.19 9.30 -11.03
C TYR A 80 32.32 8.32 -12.19
N TYR A 81 31.33 7.44 -12.34
CA TYR A 81 31.35 6.35 -13.32
C TYR A 81 30.80 6.74 -14.70
N SER A 82 30.00 7.80 -14.83
CA SER A 82 29.43 8.25 -16.11
C SER A 82 30.49 8.92 -17.00
N GLU A 83 30.28 8.82 -18.32
CA GLU A 83 31.10 9.53 -19.34
C GLU A 83 30.69 11.01 -19.45
N GLU A 84 29.47 11.35 -19.06
CA GLU A 84 28.90 12.68 -19.16
C GLU A 84 29.44 13.63 -18.08
N ALA A 85 29.18 14.92 -18.29
CA ALA A 85 29.46 15.95 -17.28
C ALA A 85 28.63 15.72 -16.01
N ALA A 86 29.13 16.19 -14.87
CA ALA A 86 28.44 16.05 -13.58
C ALA A 86 26.96 16.45 -13.67
N LEU A 87 26.10 15.59 -13.12
CA LEU A 87 24.65 15.78 -13.12
C LEU A 87 24.27 17.09 -12.43
N SER A 88 23.54 17.93 -13.12
CA SER A 88 22.99 19.15 -12.53
C SER A 88 21.84 18.80 -11.55
N LEU A 89 21.59 19.69 -10.59
CA LEU A 89 20.43 19.53 -9.71
C LEU A 89 19.12 19.40 -10.51
N LYS A 90 19.00 20.09 -11.64
CA LYS A 90 17.86 19.95 -12.55
C LYS A 90 17.73 18.53 -13.09
N ALA A 91 18.82 17.91 -13.49
CA ALA A 91 18.83 16.52 -13.94
C ALA A 91 18.43 15.55 -12.81
N VAL A 92 18.90 15.76 -11.59
CA VAL A 92 18.48 14.95 -10.44
C VAL A 92 16.99 15.10 -10.13
N THR A 93 16.42 16.30 -10.29
CA THR A 93 14.97 16.49 -10.06
C THR A 93 14.09 15.80 -11.10
N THR A 94 14.59 15.47 -12.29
CA THR A 94 13.82 14.65 -13.26
C THR A 94 13.74 13.16 -12.88
N MET A 95 14.58 12.71 -11.95
CA MET A 95 14.52 11.36 -11.40
C MET A 95 13.38 11.18 -10.38
N ILE A 96 12.77 12.28 -9.92
CA ILE A 96 11.69 12.24 -8.93
C ILE A 96 10.36 12.07 -9.64
N ASP A 97 9.57 11.09 -9.22
CA ASP A 97 8.19 10.92 -9.67
C ASP A 97 7.25 11.94 -8.99
N TRP A 98 7.05 13.05 -9.69
CA TRP A 98 6.20 14.14 -9.23
C TRP A 98 4.71 13.79 -9.22
N GLU A 99 4.27 12.80 -10.00
CA GLU A 99 2.89 12.32 -9.99
C GLU A 99 2.57 11.65 -8.64
N THR A 100 3.44 10.76 -8.19
CA THR A 100 3.34 10.14 -6.85
C THR A 100 3.39 11.19 -5.73
N ILE A 101 4.37 12.10 -5.76
CA ILE A 101 4.52 13.14 -4.74
C ILE A 101 3.27 14.04 -4.70
N GLY A 102 2.78 14.48 -5.87
CA GLY A 102 1.62 15.36 -5.99
C GLY A 102 0.33 14.69 -5.49
N LEU A 103 0.12 13.42 -5.83
CA LEU A 103 -1.02 12.65 -5.36
C LEU A 103 -1.02 12.54 -3.83
N LEU A 104 0.10 12.12 -3.24
CA LEU A 104 0.24 11.98 -1.79
C LEU A 104 0.03 13.33 -1.08
N LEU A 105 0.67 14.40 -1.55
CA LEU A 105 0.52 15.73 -0.97
C LEU A 105 -0.94 16.19 -0.97
N GLY A 106 -1.64 16.06 -2.10
CA GLY A 106 -3.05 16.43 -2.23
C GLY A 106 -3.95 15.65 -1.27
N MET A 107 -3.74 14.34 -1.18
CA MET A 107 -4.50 13.47 -0.27
C MET A 107 -4.21 13.79 1.20
N MET A 108 -2.95 13.94 1.60
CA MET A 108 -2.57 14.27 2.98
C MET A 108 -3.18 15.60 3.44
N VAL A 109 -3.21 16.62 2.58
CA VAL A 109 -3.86 17.90 2.88
C VAL A 109 -5.37 17.71 3.12
N MET A 110 -6.05 16.97 2.23
CA MET A 110 -7.50 16.74 2.38
C MET A 110 -7.83 15.95 3.63
N VAL A 111 -7.05 14.93 3.93
CA VAL A 111 -7.27 14.06 5.10
C VAL A 111 -6.94 14.81 6.39
N GLY A 112 -5.90 15.63 6.40
CA GLY A 112 -5.56 16.50 7.53
C GLY A 112 -6.70 17.46 7.91
N ILE A 113 -7.33 18.09 6.90
CA ILE A 113 -8.50 18.95 7.12
C ILE A 113 -9.69 18.14 7.65
N LEU A 114 -9.95 16.97 7.04
CA LEU A 114 -11.04 16.10 7.45
C LEU A 114 -10.86 15.61 8.90
N SER A 115 -9.64 15.33 9.31
CA SER A 115 -9.30 14.90 10.68
C SER A 115 -9.73 15.92 11.73
N ASN A 116 -9.53 17.21 11.48
CA ASN A 116 -9.90 18.28 12.41
C ASN A 116 -11.41 18.36 12.69
N THR A 117 -12.24 17.73 11.86
CA THR A 117 -13.71 17.69 12.06
C THR A 117 -14.16 16.74 13.17
N GLY A 118 -13.30 15.83 13.64
CA GLY A 118 -13.64 14.80 14.62
C GLY A 118 -14.33 13.57 14.04
N VAL A 119 -14.30 13.38 12.71
CA VAL A 119 -15.00 12.27 12.05
C VAL A 119 -14.42 10.91 12.42
N PHE A 120 -13.11 10.81 12.63
CA PHE A 120 -12.47 9.54 12.97
C PHE A 120 -12.78 9.11 14.40
N GLU A 121 -12.83 10.05 15.33
CA GLU A 121 -13.30 9.82 16.69
C GLU A 121 -14.77 9.37 16.69
N TRP A 122 -15.59 9.98 15.86
CA TRP A 122 -17.00 9.59 15.71
C TRP A 122 -17.14 8.15 15.17
N PHE A 123 -16.31 7.73 14.19
CA PHE A 123 -16.33 6.35 13.69
C PHE A 123 -16.07 5.31 14.79
N ALA A 124 -15.12 5.55 15.68
CA ALA A 124 -14.83 4.62 16.77
C ALA A 124 -15.98 4.54 17.80
N VAL A 125 -16.59 5.68 18.14
CA VAL A 125 -17.77 5.69 19.03
C VAL A 125 -18.95 4.99 18.39
N GLU A 126 -19.19 5.21 17.10
CA GLU A 126 -20.27 4.56 16.36
C GLU A 126 -20.02 3.04 16.23
N ALA A 127 -18.76 2.63 16.05
CA ALA A 127 -18.37 1.22 16.08
C ALA A 127 -18.70 0.57 17.43
N TYR A 128 -18.34 1.24 18.53
CA TYR A 128 -18.67 0.76 19.87
C TYR A 128 -20.19 0.67 20.10
N LYS A 129 -20.98 1.67 19.68
CA LYS A 129 -22.44 1.63 19.76
C LYS A 129 -23.03 0.43 19.05
N ARG A 130 -22.58 0.19 17.82
CA ARG A 130 -23.07 -0.92 16.99
C ARG A 130 -22.61 -2.28 17.48
N SER A 131 -21.49 -2.36 18.20
CA SER A 131 -21.03 -3.60 18.81
C SER A 131 -21.87 -4.06 20.00
N GLY A 132 -22.72 -3.18 20.56
CA GLY A 132 -23.45 -3.49 21.78
C GLY A 132 -22.55 -3.77 22.99
N GLY A 133 -21.26 -3.40 22.89
CA GLY A 133 -20.24 -3.65 23.91
C GLY A 133 -19.53 -5.00 23.77
N ASP A 134 -19.89 -5.84 22.79
CA ASP A 134 -19.11 -7.04 22.47
C ASP A 134 -17.77 -6.69 21.81
N VAL A 135 -16.68 -7.21 22.40
CA VAL A 135 -15.31 -6.82 22.01
C VAL A 135 -14.95 -7.38 20.63
N TRP A 136 -15.41 -8.58 20.30
CA TRP A 136 -15.16 -9.15 18.98
C TRP A 136 -15.87 -8.38 17.88
N THR A 137 -17.14 -8.11 18.06
CA THR A 137 -17.94 -7.30 17.13
C THR A 137 -17.34 -5.91 16.93
N LEU A 138 -16.86 -5.27 18.02
CA LEU A 138 -16.13 -4.01 17.94
C LEU A 138 -14.89 -4.14 17.08
N THR A 139 -14.07 -5.18 17.30
CA THR A 139 -12.86 -5.43 16.52
C THR A 139 -13.19 -5.60 15.03
N VAL A 140 -14.20 -6.40 14.69
CA VAL A 140 -14.62 -6.61 13.30
C VAL A 140 -15.05 -5.29 12.65
N ILE A 141 -15.85 -4.47 13.35
CA ILE A 141 -16.28 -3.17 12.81
C ILE A 141 -15.09 -2.24 12.61
N LEU A 142 -14.17 -2.15 13.58
CA LEU A 142 -12.97 -1.33 13.47
C LEU A 142 -12.09 -1.80 12.30
N CYS A 143 -11.82 -3.11 12.18
CA CYS A 143 -11.06 -3.65 11.05
C CYS A 143 -11.69 -3.34 9.69
N LEU A 144 -13.01 -3.48 9.56
CA LEU A 144 -13.72 -3.19 8.30
C LEU A 144 -13.71 -1.69 7.98
N VAL A 145 -13.95 -0.83 8.98
CA VAL A 145 -13.87 0.63 8.83
C VAL A 145 -12.44 1.02 8.41
N THR A 146 -11.44 0.49 9.09
CA THR A 146 -10.02 0.75 8.77
C THR A 146 -9.69 0.30 7.34
N ALA A 147 -10.12 -0.91 6.93
CA ALA A 147 -9.89 -1.39 5.57
C ALA A 147 -10.55 -0.50 4.51
N VAL A 148 -11.80 -0.05 4.73
CA VAL A 148 -12.50 0.85 3.81
C VAL A 148 -11.84 2.22 3.77
N LEU A 149 -11.48 2.79 4.91
CA LEU A 149 -10.80 4.08 4.96
C LEU A 149 -9.44 3.99 4.26
N SER A 150 -8.66 2.96 4.55
CA SER A 150 -7.34 2.76 3.95
C SER A 150 -7.38 2.49 2.45
N ALA A 151 -8.48 1.99 1.91
CA ALA A 151 -8.65 1.85 0.47
C ALA A 151 -8.73 3.21 -0.26
N PHE A 152 -9.17 4.28 0.42
CA PHE A 152 -9.33 5.62 -0.17
C PHE A 152 -8.45 6.70 0.46
N LEU A 153 -7.85 6.39 1.61
CA LEU A 153 -6.81 7.18 2.27
C LEU A 153 -5.60 6.26 2.35
N ASP A 154 -4.39 6.76 2.27
CA ASP A 154 -3.25 5.87 2.42
C ASP A 154 -3.21 5.18 3.82
N ASN A 155 -2.58 4.01 3.89
CA ASN A 155 -2.53 3.18 5.08
C ASN A 155 -1.81 3.87 6.27
N VAL A 156 -0.79 4.69 6.00
CA VAL A 156 -0.03 5.42 7.03
C VAL A 156 -0.91 6.48 7.67
N THR A 157 -1.53 7.34 6.86
CA THR A 157 -2.45 8.39 7.33
C THR A 157 -3.64 7.78 8.05
N THR A 158 -4.20 6.68 7.54
CA THR A 158 -5.31 5.96 8.20
C THR A 158 -4.91 5.54 9.62
N MET A 159 -3.74 4.95 9.80
CA MET A 159 -3.28 4.50 11.12
C MET A 159 -2.85 5.64 12.04
N LEU A 160 -2.29 6.73 11.51
CA LEU A 160 -2.03 7.95 12.29
C LEU A 160 -3.30 8.49 12.96
N LEU A 161 -4.43 8.42 12.26
CA LEU A 161 -5.70 8.95 12.73
C LEU A 161 -6.42 7.97 13.66
N LEU A 162 -6.47 6.69 13.31
CA LEU A 162 -7.25 5.71 14.07
C LEU A 162 -6.52 5.21 15.32
N THR A 163 -5.19 5.05 15.28
CA THR A 163 -4.42 4.52 16.42
C THR A 163 -4.66 5.29 17.73
N PRO A 164 -4.56 6.63 17.79
CA PRO A 164 -4.83 7.37 19.03
C PRO A 164 -6.25 7.19 19.52
N VAL A 165 -7.21 7.14 18.62
CA VAL A 165 -8.64 6.98 18.91
C VAL A 165 -8.92 5.59 19.48
N THR A 166 -8.37 4.55 18.85
CA THR A 166 -8.51 3.16 19.34
C THR A 166 -7.84 2.96 20.69
N ILE A 167 -6.69 3.57 20.95
CA ILE A 167 -6.05 3.55 22.28
C ILE A 167 -6.96 4.19 23.32
N GLN A 168 -7.56 5.33 23.03
CA GLN A 168 -8.47 6.01 23.95
C GLN A 168 -9.73 5.19 24.21
N LEU A 169 -10.31 4.60 23.16
CA LEU A 169 -11.47 3.71 23.28
C LEU A 169 -11.13 2.48 24.14
N ALA A 170 -10.00 1.83 23.87
CA ALA A 170 -9.55 0.68 24.65
C ALA A 170 -9.34 1.02 26.14
N ARG A 171 -8.77 2.20 26.45
CA ARG A 171 -8.62 2.67 27.84
C ARG A 171 -9.97 2.84 28.54
N VAL A 172 -10.94 3.44 27.86
CA VAL A 172 -12.28 3.63 28.42
C VAL A 172 -12.97 2.30 28.67
N LEU A 173 -12.76 1.32 27.79
CA LEU A 173 -13.33 -0.03 27.89
C LEU A 173 -12.55 -0.97 28.82
N ASP A 174 -11.44 -0.50 29.40
CA ASP A 174 -10.53 -1.32 30.20
C ASP A 174 -10.03 -2.56 29.42
N LEU A 175 -9.63 -2.31 28.17
CA LEU A 175 -9.06 -3.30 27.26
C LEU A 175 -7.57 -3.02 27.04
N ARG A 176 -6.79 -4.06 26.76
CA ARG A 176 -5.44 -3.92 26.24
C ARG A 176 -5.51 -3.49 24.76
N PRO A 177 -4.96 -2.33 24.37
CA PRO A 177 -5.13 -1.81 23.00
C PRO A 177 -4.36 -2.60 21.95
N ILE A 178 -3.27 -3.28 22.30
CA ILE A 178 -2.33 -3.91 21.36
C ILE A 178 -3.00 -4.89 20.39
N PRO A 179 -3.87 -5.84 20.80
CA PRO A 179 -4.55 -6.73 19.88
C PRO A 179 -5.45 -6.00 18.87
N LEU A 180 -6.15 -4.94 19.31
CA LEU A 180 -6.97 -4.11 18.44
C LEU A 180 -6.12 -3.37 17.41
N LEU A 181 -5.02 -2.75 17.85
CA LEU A 181 -4.11 -1.99 16.98
C LEU A 181 -3.44 -2.88 15.94
N ILE A 182 -3.00 -4.09 16.33
CA ILE A 182 -2.44 -5.06 15.40
C ILE A 182 -3.52 -5.48 14.38
N ALA A 183 -4.73 -5.77 14.82
CA ALA A 183 -5.82 -6.13 13.92
C ALA A 183 -6.13 -5.00 12.93
N GLU A 184 -6.26 -3.76 13.40
CA GLU A 184 -6.54 -2.60 12.56
C GLU A 184 -5.43 -2.34 11.53
N VAL A 185 -4.16 -2.37 11.93
CA VAL A 185 -3.07 -2.09 10.99
C VAL A 185 -2.92 -3.18 9.93
N LEU A 186 -3.14 -4.46 10.28
CA LEU A 186 -3.18 -5.53 9.29
C LEU A 186 -4.30 -5.34 8.28
N PHE A 187 -5.48 -4.88 8.75
CA PHE A 187 -6.61 -4.57 7.88
C PHE A 187 -6.45 -3.25 7.12
N SER A 188 -5.67 -2.30 7.62
CA SER A 188 -5.25 -1.11 6.88
C SER A 188 -4.43 -1.51 5.64
N ASN A 189 -3.42 -2.37 5.79
CA ASN A 189 -2.62 -2.83 4.67
C ASN A 189 -3.42 -3.70 3.69
N ILE A 190 -4.29 -4.60 4.19
CA ILE A 190 -5.18 -5.40 3.33
C ILE A 190 -6.12 -4.48 2.54
N GLY A 191 -6.79 -3.53 3.21
CA GLY A 191 -7.72 -2.60 2.56
C GLY A 191 -7.02 -1.66 1.59
N GLY A 192 -5.87 -1.12 1.97
CA GLY A 192 -5.04 -0.25 1.13
C GLY A 192 -4.62 -0.90 -0.18
N ALA A 193 -4.39 -2.21 -0.18
CA ALA A 193 -4.07 -2.94 -1.41
C ALA A 193 -5.20 -2.94 -2.45
N ALA A 194 -6.44 -2.61 -2.09
CA ALA A 194 -7.58 -2.70 -3.00
C ALA A 194 -7.64 -1.59 -4.06
N THR A 195 -6.96 -0.48 -3.87
CA THR A 195 -7.00 0.68 -4.78
C THR A 195 -5.62 1.24 -5.04
N MET A 196 -5.51 2.05 -6.08
CA MET A 196 -4.26 2.71 -6.43
C MET A 196 -3.74 3.64 -5.33
N ILE A 197 -4.62 4.31 -4.58
CA ILE A 197 -4.27 5.36 -3.60
C ILE A 197 -4.15 4.84 -2.16
N GLY A 198 -4.58 3.61 -1.90
CA GLY A 198 -4.66 3.08 -0.54
C GLY A 198 -3.34 2.60 0.05
N ASP A 199 -2.33 2.33 -0.79
CA ASP A 199 -0.98 1.94 -0.36
C ASP A 199 0.06 2.56 -1.30
N PRO A 200 1.13 3.18 -0.78
CA PRO A 200 2.17 3.81 -1.61
C PRO A 200 2.76 2.94 -2.72
N PRO A 201 3.03 1.64 -2.57
CA PRO A 201 3.42 0.77 -3.68
C PRO A 201 2.48 0.82 -4.88
N ASN A 202 1.16 0.86 -4.63
CA ASN A 202 0.16 0.92 -5.68
C ASN A 202 0.20 2.25 -6.44
N ILE A 203 0.42 3.37 -5.72
CA ILE A 203 0.59 4.68 -6.34
C ILE A 203 1.79 4.67 -7.30
N MET A 204 2.92 4.10 -6.85
CA MET A 204 4.13 3.99 -7.66
C MET A 204 3.93 3.12 -8.91
N ILE A 205 3.26 1.97 -8.75
CA ILE A 205 2.92 1.09 -9.88
C ILE A 205 2.00 1.84 -10.86
N GLY A 206 0.95 2.49 -10.35
CA GLY A 206 -0.01 3.21 -11.18
C GLY A 206 0.60 4.42 -11.90
N SER A 207 1.53 5.14 -11.27
CA SER A 207 2.27 6.24 -11.89
C SER A 207 3.22 5.73 -12.98
N ALA A 208 4.10 4.80 -12.63
CA ALA A 208 5.13 4.26 -13.53
C ALA A 208 4.55 3.52 -14.74
N LEU A 209 3.37 2.90 -14.58
CA LEU A 209 2.70 2.09 -15.59
C LEU A 209 1.47 2.76 -16.18
N SER A 210 1.27 4.06 -15.95
CA SER A 210 0.21 4.79 -16.62
C SER A 210 0.39 4.70 -18.16
N PRO A 211 -0.70 4.70 -18.94
CA PRO A 211 -0.60 4.65 -20.39
C PRO A 211 0.32 5.73 -20.97
N ASP A 212 0.31 6.92 -20.36
CA ASP A 212 1.18 8.03 -20.74
C ASP A 212 2.66 7.74 -20.44
N ALA A 213 2.97 7.15 -19.28
CA ALA A 213 4.36 6.85 -18.90
C ALA A 213 4.95 5.75 -19.80
N ILE A 214 4.19 4.69 -20.05
CA ILE A 214 4.63 3.58 -20.92
C ILE A 214 4.81 4.06 -22.37
N SER A 215 3.87 4.84 -22.91
CA SER A 215 3.93 5.32 -24.29
C SER A 215 5.12 6.26 -24.58
N LYS A 216 5.61 6.94 -23.55
CA LYS A 216 6.78 7.83 -23.63
C LYS A 216 8.11 7.11 -23.37
N ASN A 217 8.07 5.82 -23.03
CA ASN A 217 9.31 5.07 -22.77
C ASN A 217 10.12 4.96 -24.06
N PRO A 218 11.43 5.25 -24.04
CA PRO A 218 12.29 5.17 -25.22
C PRO A 218 12.53 3.75 -25.71
N ASP A 219 12.32 2.73 -24.87
CA ASP A 219 12.45 1.33 -25.26
C ASP A 219 11.22 0.88 -26.06
N PRO A 220 11.40 0.48 -27.36
CA PRO A 220 10.29 0.04 -28.20
C PRO A 220 9.54 -1.18 -27.64
N ALA A 221 10.24 -2.07 -26.91
CA ALA A 221 9.61 -3.24 -26.30
C ALA A 221 8.69 -2.84 -25.15
N LEU A 222 9.08 -1.86 -24.33
CA LEU A 222 8.25 -1.29 -23.27
C LEU A 222 7.13 -0.42 -23.84
N ALA A 223 7.39 0.37 -24.87
CA ALA A 223 6.36 1.14 -25.55
C ALA A 223 5.26 0.25 -26.17
N ALA A 224 5.60 -0.98 -26.59
CA ALA A 224 4.61 -1.95 -27.08
C ALA A 224 3.67 -2.48 -25.99
N LEU A 225 3.97 -2.27 -24.71
CA LEU A 225 3.11 -2.59 -23.57
C LEU A 225 2.12 -1.46 -23.25
N ALA A 226 2.07 -0.38 -24.06
CA ALA A 226 1.19 0.79 -23.80
C ALA A 226 -0.30 0.44 -23.67
N ASP A 227 -0.77 -0.54 -24.46
CA ASP A 227 -2.15 -1.04 -24.35
C ASP A 227 -2.44 -1.76 -23.02
N SER A 228 -1.39 -2.13 -22.30
CA SER A 228 -1.44 -2.74 -20.96
C SER A 228 -1.21 -1.72 -19.85
N GLY A 229 -1.32 -0.42 -20.14
CA GLY A 229 -1.17 0.64 -19.15
C GLY A 229 -2.21 0.51 -18.03
N VAL A 230 -1.78 0.84 -16.80
CA VAL A 230 -2.59 0.67 -15.59
C VAL A 230 -3.28 1.98 -15.23
N THR A 231 -4.58 1.92 -14.96
CA THR A 231 -5.40 3.05 -14.50
C THR A 231 -5.87 2.87 -13.06
N PHE A 232 -6.42 3.93 -12.46
CA PHE A 232 -7.02 3.85 -11.13
C PHE A 232 -8.11 2.76 -11.02
N ASN A 233 -8.94 2.62 -12.05
CA ASN A 233 -10.05 1.67 -12.06
C ASN A 233 -9.54 0.23 -12.12
N ASP A 234 -8.43 -0.01 -12.80
CA ASP A 234 -7.87 -1.35 -12.95
C ASP A 234 -7.43 -1.92 -11.60
N PHE A 235 -6.87 -1.10 -10.70
CA PHE A 235 -6.58 -1.55 -9.34
C PHE A 235 -7.81 -2.12 -8.64
N ILE A 236 -8.94 -1.45 -8.72
CA ILE A 236 -10.17 -1.90 -8.05
C ILE A 236 -10.72 -3.18 -8.69
N VAL A 237 -10.69 -3.25 -10.02
CA VAL A 237 -11.21 -4.41 -10.77
C VAL A 237 -10.30 -5.62 -10.62
N GLU A 238 -8.99 -5.40 -10.59
CA GLU A 238 -7.99 -6.48 -10.56
C GLU A 238 -7.67 -6.94 -9.14
N MET A 239 -7.46 -6.01 -8.21
CA MET A 239 -7.06 -6.34 -6.84
C MET A 239 -8.26 -6.45 -5.88
N GLY A 240 -9.30 -5.64 -6.07
CA GLY A 240 -10.46 -5.60 -5.18
C GLY A 240 -11.09 -6.95 -4.88
N PRO A 241 -11.38 -7.81 -5.87
CA PRO A 241 -11.96 -9.14 -5.61
C PRO A 241 -11.10 -10.03 -4.71
N ALA A 242 -9.77 -10.07 -4.94
CA ALA A 242 -8.86 -10.85 -4.09
C ALA A 242 -8.79 -10.29 -2.67
N ILE A 243 -8.77 -8.96 -2.52
CA ILE A 243 -8.78 -8.32 -1.20
C ILE A 243 -10.07 -8.63 -0.44
N LEU A 244 -11.21 -8.61 -1.10
CA LEU A 244 -12.48 -9.05 -0.48
C LEU A 244 -12.43 -10.52 -0.04
N MET A 245 -11.77 -11.39 -0.82
CA MET A 245 -11.54 -12.79 -0.43
C MET A 245 -10.63 -12.91 0.80
N CYS A 246 -9.72 -11.97 1.03
CA CYS A 246 -8.81 -11.95 2.17
C CYS A 246 -9.47 -11.51 3.49
N ILE A 247 -10.59 -10.75 3.45
CA ILE A 247 -11.22 -10.18 4.65
C ILE A 247 -11.62 -11.24 5.65
N VAL A 248 -12.40 -12.24 5.25
CA VAL A 248 -12.92 -13.27 6.17
C VAL A 248 -11.79 -14.14 6.73
N PRO A 249 -10.89 -14.72 5.92
CA PRO A 249 -9.75 -15.46 6.45
C PRO A 249 -8.85 -14.62 7.35
N GLY A 250 -8.67 -13.33 7.03
CA GLY A 250 -7.94 -12.39 7.90
C GLY A 250 -8.59 -12.23 9.26
N LEU A 251 -9.91 -12.01 9.32
CA LEU A 251 -10.69 -11.95 10.58
C LEU A 251 -10.61 -13.27 11.36
N MET A 252 -10.73 -14.42 10.68
CA MET A 252 -10.59 -15.73 11.31
C MET A 252 -9.20 -15.91 11.95
N MET A 253 -8.14 -15.47 11.28
CA MET A 253 -6.78 -15.52 11.82
C MET A 253 -6.63 -14.61 13.04
N ILE A 254 -7.16 -13.37 13.01
CA ILE A 254 -7.16 -12.46 14.16
C ILE A 254 -7.96 -13.07 15.32
N ARG A 255 -9.14 -13.64 15.06
CA ARG A 255 -9.95 -14.31 16.07
C ARG A 255 -9.22 -15.49 16.72
N TRP A 256 -8.53 -16.29 15.91
CA TRP A 256 -7.76 -17.44 16.39
C TRP A 256 -6.57 -17.01 17.25
N LEU A 257 -5.85 -15.96 16.85
CA LEU A 257 -4.64 -15.48 17.50
C LEU A 257 -4.92 -14.76 18.82
N PHE A 258 -6.01 -13.97 18.87
CA PHE A 258 -6.36 -13.11 20.00
C PHE A 258 -7.69 -13.48 20.65
N ARG A 259 -8.05 -14.78 20.61
CA ARG A 259 -9.37 -15.28 21.08
C ARG A 259 -9.68 -14.87 22.52
N GLU A 260 -8.69 -14.89 23.40
CA GLU A 260 -8.89 -14.55 24.83
C GLU A 260 -8.98 -13.04 25.04
N GLU A 261 -8.11 -12.27 24.36
CA GLU A 261 -8.03 -10.81 24.54
C GLU A 261 -9.20 -10.07 23.87
N LEU A 262 -9.68 -10.58 22.72
CA LEU A 262 -10.77 -10.00 21.93
C LEU A 262 -12.12 -10.66 22.22
N SER A 263 -12.36 -11.04 23.47
CA SER A 263 -13.62 -11.67 23.89
C SER A 263 -14.28 -10.94 25.07
N GLY A 264 -15.57 -11.21 25.24
CA GLY A 264 -16.38 -10.69 26.33
C GLY A 264 -17.07 -9.37 26.02
N VAL A 265 -17.93 -8.94 26.93
CA VAL A 265 -18.77 -7.75 26.78
C VAL A 265 -18.30 -6.67 27.74
N ARG A 266 -18.17 -5.44 27.25
CA ARG A 266 -17.77 -4.25 28.01
C ARG A 266 -18.85 -3.19 27.86
N HIS A 267 -19.58 -2.90 28.95
CA HIS A 267 -20.60 -1.85 28.97
C HIS A 267 -20.02 -0.56 29.55
N ARG A 268 -20.17 0.53 28.82
CA ARG A 268 -19.86 1.90 29.23
C ARG A 268 -20.97 2.84 28.79
N ASP A 269 -21.07 3.99 29.45
CA ASP A 269 -22.04 5.00 29.07
C ASP A 269 -21.69 5.62 27.72
N VAL A 270 -22.52 5.33 26.72
CA VAL A 270 -22.35 5.82 25.35
C VAL A 270 -22.48 7.34 25.28
N ALA A 271 -23.33 7.94 26.15
CA ALA A 271 -23.56 9.40 26.14
C ALA A 271 -22.27 10.16 26.54
N GLU A 272 -21.49 9.62 27.49
CA GLU A 272 -20.21 10.20 27.89
C GLU A 272 -19.19 10.13 26.72
N LEU A 273 -19.14 9.00 26.01
CA LEU A 273 -18.26 8.82 24.83
C LEU A 273 -18.63 9.76 23.69
N GLU A 274 -19.91 9.89 23.37
CA GLU A 274 -20.39 10.81 22.31
C GLU A 274 -20.07 12.27 22.63
N HIS A 275 -20.24 12.68 23.88
CA HIS A 275 -19.94 14.05 24.28
C HIS A 275 -18.44 14.36 24.17
N ARG A 276 -17.59 13.38 24.41
CA ARG A 276 -16.14 13.57 24.42
C ARG A 276 -15.49 13.41 23.04
N TYR A 277 -16.02 12.52 22.20
CA TYR A 277 -15.43 12.08 20.94
C TYR A 277 -16.38 12.23 19.73
N GLY A 278 -17.39 13.07 19.83
CA GLY A 278 -18.30 13.36 18.72
C GLY A 278 -17.69 14.29 17.66
N ILE A 279 -18.48 14.53 16.62
CA ILE A 279 -18.11 15.47 15.55
C ILE A 279 -17.94 16.88 16.12
N LYS A 280 -16.74 17.44 16.00
CA LYS A 280 -16.38 18.77 16.51
C LYS A 280 -16.86 19.88 15.60
N ASP A 281 -16.72 19.71 14.28
CA ASP A 281 -17.15 20.67 13.26
C ASP A 281 -18.06 19.99 12.20
N PRO A 282 -19.41 19.99 12.41
CA PRO A 282 -20.34 19.42 11.44
C PRO A 282 -20.40 20.15 10.11
N ARG A 283 -20.06 21.46 10.07
CA ARG A 283 -20.04 22.23 8.83
C ARG A 283 -18.79 21.91 8.03
N GLY A 284 -17.63 21.94 8.67
CA GLY A 284 -16.35 21.52 8.06
C GLY A 284 -16.43 20.12 7.51
N LEU A 285 -17.02 19.17 8.28
CA LEU A 285 -17.21 17.78 7.81
C LEU A 285 -18.07 17.69 6.55
N LYS A 286 -19.16 18.44 6.42
CA LYS A 286 -20.00 18.44 5.21
C LYS A 286 -19.25 18.99 4.00
N ILE A 287 -18.44 20.03 4.18
CA ILE A 287 -17.66 20.64 3.11
C ILE A 287 -16.51 19.71 2.71
N SER A 288 -15.67 19.34 3.68
CA SER A 288 -14.49 18.50 3.41
C SER A 288 -14.86 17.10 2.92
N GLY A 289 -15.85 16.46 3.55
CA GLY A 289 -16.37 15.16 3.10
C GLY A 289 -17.02 15.23 1.71
N GLY A 290 -17.73 16.32 1.39
CA GLY A 290 -18.30 16.53 0.06
C GLY A 290 -17.22 16.72 -1.01
N ILE A 291 -16.17 17.48 -0.72
CA ILE A 291 -15.03 17.68 -1.65
C ILE A 291 -14.27 16.37 -1.83
N LEU A 292 -13.97 15.64 -0.74
CA LEU A 292 -13.31 14.33 -0.83
C LEU A 292 -14.13 13.33 -1.66
N ALA A 293 -15.45 13.28 -1.48
CA ALA A 293 -16.33 12.45 -2.29
C ALA A 293 -16.27 12.82 -3.78
N LEU A 294 -16.25 14.12 -4.11
CA LEU A 294 -16.07 14.58 -5.48
C LEU A 294 -14.71 14.20 -6.08
N VAL A 295 -13.64 14.29 -5.29
CA VAL A 295 -12.29 13.86 -5.71
C VAL A 295 -12.27 12.36 -5.97
N ILE A 296 -12.87 11.53 -5.10
CA ILE A 296 -12.97 10.09 -5.33
C ILE A 296 -13.77 9.79 -6.61
N ILE A 297 -14.90 10.47 -6.84
CA ILE A 297 -15.66 10.34 -8.09
C ILE A 297 -14.80 10.75 -9.30
N ALA A 298 -14.02 11.82 -9.18
CA ALA A 298 -13.12 12.26 -10.24
C ALA A 298 -12.00 11.24 -10.52
N PHE A 299 -11.52 10.51 -9.51
CA PHE A 299 -10.59 9.39 -9.72
C PHE A 299 -11.21 8.27 -10.55
N PHE A 300 -12.48 7.94 -10.33
CA PHE A 300 -13.18 6.97 -11.19
C PHE A 300 -13.37 7.46 -12.64
N LEU A 301 -13.51 8.77 -12.81
CA LEU A 301 -13.75 9.38 -14.11
C LEU A 301 -12.47 9.81 -14.84
N HIS A 302 -11.29 9.70 -14.20
CA HIS A 302 -10.02 10.17 -14.76
C HIS A 302 -9.70 9.57 -16.15
N PRO A 303 -9.99 8.28 -16.45
CA PRO A 303 -9.71 7.73 -17.77
C PRO A 303 -10.55 8.39 -18.89
N ILE A 304 -11.72 8.94 -18.54
CA ILE A 304 -12.61 9.62 -19.50
C ILE A 304 -12.10 11.03 -19.82
N PHE A 305 -11.61 11.74 -18.79
CA PHE A 305 -11.15 13.12 -18.95
C PHE A 305 -9.66 13.24 -19.27
N HIS A 306 -8.91 12.15 -19.19
CA HIS A 306 -7.45 12.10 -19.39
C HIS A 306 -6.69 13.07 -18.46
N ILE A 307 -7.18 13.24 -17.23
CA ILE A 307 -6.54 14.07 -16.21
C ILE A 307 -5.79 13.14 -15.25
N PRO A 308 -4.47 13.32 -15.06
CA PRO A 308 -3.73 12.53 -14.07
C PRO A 308 -4.33 12.61 -12.68
N VAL A 309 -4.31 11.50 -11.94
CA VAL A 309 -4.88 11.42 -10.58
C VAL A 309 -4.19 12.38 -9.59
N SER A 310 -2.91 12.66 -9.78
CA SER A 310 -2.14 13.64 -9.02
C SER A 310 -2.72 15.06 -9.12
N TRP A 311 -3.09 15.48 -10.31
CA TRP A 311 -3.75 16.79 -10.51
C TRP A 311 -5.11 16.85 -9.85
N ILE A 312 -5.90 15.78 -9.92
CA ILE A 312 -7.21 15.70 -9.24
C ILE A 312 -7.02 15.86 -7.74
N ALA A 313 -6.04 15.16 -7.14
CA ALA A 313 -5.74 15.27 -5.72
C ALA A 313 -5.24 16.66 -5.31
N LEU A 314 -4.29 17.24 -6.06
CA LEU A 314 -3.74 18.57 -5.78
C LEU A 314 -4.83 19.64 -5.87
N VAL A 315 -5.63 19.64 -6.93
CA VAL A 315 -6.76 20.57 -7.08
C VAL A 315 -7.77 20.37 -5.95
N GLY A 316 -8.10 19.12 -5.61
CA GLY A 316 -8.96 18.79 -4.48
C GLY A 316 -8.45 19.35 -3.17
N GLY A 317 -7.16 19.19 -2.87
CA GLY A 317 -6.50 19.74 -1.69
C GLY A 317 -6.58 21.27 -1.63
N VAL A 318 -6.26 21.95 -2.73
CA VAL A 318 -6.33 23.43 -2.80
C VAL A 318 -7.78 23.93 -2.67
N VAL A 319 -8.73 23.27 -3.33
CA VAL A 319 -10.15 23.63 -3.22
C VAL A 319 -10.64 23.43 -1.79
N MET A 320 -10.26 22.33 -1.13
CA MET A 320 -10.64 22.05 0.25
C MET A 320 -10.03 23.08 1.21
N LEU A 321 -8.73 23.38 1.10
CA LEU A 321 -8.07 24.45 1.88
C LEU A 321 -8.80 25.79 1.73
N THR A 322 -9.13 26.16 0.49
CA THR A 322 -9.81 27.43 0.21
C THR A 322 -11.22 27.47 0.78
N ALA A 323 -11.93 26.34 0.76
CA ALA A 323 -13.31 26.25 1.23
C ALA A 323 -13.43 26.19 2.77
N THR A 324 -12.42 25.65 3.46
CA THR A 324 -12.47 25.42 4.92
C THR A 324 -11.59 26.41 5.70
N ASN A 325 -10.39 26.69 5.21
CA ASN A 325 -9.35 27.46 5.91
C ASN A 325 -8.74 28.57 5.04
N PRO A 326 -9.54 29.53 4.50
CA PRO A 326 -9.04 30.51 3.51
C PRO A 326 -7.98 31.48 4.04
N HIS A 327 -7.87 31.63 5.35
CA HIS A 327 -6.96 32.58 6.00
C HIS A 327 -5.88 31.92 6.86
N GLU A 328 -5.96 30.61 7.09
CA GLU A 328 -5.11 29.87 8.02
C GLU A 328 -4.74 28.52 7.42
N ILE A 329 -3.65 28.51 6.66
CA ILE A 329 -3.19 27.30 5.93
C ILE A 329 -2.14 26.51 6.73
N GLU A 330 -1.55 27.10 7.77
CA GLU A 330 -0.47 26.46 8.52
C GLU A 330 -0.97 25.22 9.26
N GLU A 331 -2.12 25.30 9.92
CA GLU A 331 -2.68 24.18 10.69
C GLU A 331 -2.95 22.94 9.83
N PRO A 332 -3.66 23.00 8.67
CA PRO A 332 -3.81 21.86 7.79
C PRO A 332 -2.48 21.30 7.25
N LEU A 333 -1.50 22.16 6.96
CA LEU A 333 -0.21 21.75 6.44
C LEU A 333 0.68 21.07 7.49
N HIS A 334 0.41 21.27 8.79
CA HIS A 334 1.08 20.51 9.86
C HIS A 334 0.72 19.01 9.87
N HIS A 335 -0.42 18.64 9.29
CA HIS A 335 -0.84 17.24 9.15
C HIS A 335 -0.20 16.54 7.94
N VAL A 336 0.47 17.30 7.06
CA VAL A 336 1.22 16.73 5.93
C VAL A 336 2.49 16.05 6.46
N GLU A 337 2.67 14.79 6.10
CA GLU A 337 3.85 14.02 6.44
C GLU A 337 5.03 14.37 5.52
N TRP A 338 5.65 15.52 5.76
CA TRP A 338 6.78 16.02 4.97
C TRP A 338 7.94 15.03 4.91
N THR A 339 8.17 14.30 6.00
CA THR A 339 9.20 13.25 6.06
C THR A 339 8.93 12.14 5.06
N THR A 340 7.68 11.71 4.92
CA THR A 340 7.27 10.72 3.95
C THR A 340 7.47 11.20 2.51
N LEU A 341 7.08 12.43 2.19
CA LEU A 341 7.31 13.00 0.85
C LEU A 341 8.80 13.12 0.51
N LEU A 342 9.63 13.55 1.47
CA LEU A 342 11.08 13.61 1.30
C LEU A 342 11.73 12.22 1.19
N PHE A 343 11.20 11.25 1.92
CA PHE A 343 11.62 9.86 1.79
C PHE A 343 11.41 9.34 0.37
N PHE A 344 10.22 9.55 -0.20
CA PHE A 344 9.94 9.19 -1.59
C PHE A 344 10.87 9.88 -2.59
N ALA A 345 11.06 11.20 -2.43
CA ALA A 345 11.95 11.94 -3.32
C ALA A 345 13.40 11.39 -3.28
N GLY A 346 13.93 11.11 -2.08
CA GLY A 346 15.25 10.50 -1.92
C GLY A 346 15.33 9.08 -2.52
N LEU A 347 14.27 8.31 -2.34
CA LEU A 347 14.16 6.94 -2.85
C LEU A 347 14.12 6.90 -4.39
N PHE A 348 13.35 7.77 -5.03
CA PHE A 348 13.31 7.85 -6.49
C PHE A 348 14.69 8.20 -7.07
N VAL A 349 15.39 9.18 -6.48
CA VAL A 349 16.75 9.51 -6.88
C VAL A 349 17.69 8.32 -6.70
N LEU A 350 17.58 7.59 -5.59
CA LEU A 350 18.38 6.39 -5.34
C LEU A 350 18.13 5.33 -6.43
N VAL A 351 16.87 4.93 -6.66
CA VAL A 351 16.52 3.84 -7.57
C VAL A 351 16.92 4.16 -9.00
N HIS A 352 16.58 5.36 -9.51
CA HIS A 352 17.02 5.75 -10.86
C HIS A 352 18.53 5.82 -11.00
N SER A 353 19.26 6.29 -9.97
CA SER A 353 20.71 6.27 -10.01
C SER A 353 21.28 4.83 -10.05
N LEU A 354 20.66 3.89 -9.32
CA LEU A 354 21.05 2.49 -9.33
C LEU A 354 20.72 1.80 -10.67
N GLU A 355 19.66 2.22 -11.35
CA GLU A 355 19.32 1.79 -12.70
C GLU A 355 20.41 2.18 -13.68
N TYR A 356 20.83 3.45 -13.70
CA TYR A 356 21.94 3.92 -14.53
C TYR A 356 23.29 3.29 -14.16
N LEU A 357 23.53 2.90 -12.90
CA LEU A 357 24.71 2.12 -12.49
C LEU A 357 24.65 0.64 -12.91
N GLY A 358 23.55 0.20 -13.56
CA GLY A 358 23.37 -1.14 -14.10
C GLY A 358 22.89 -2.19 -13.09
N LEU A 359 22.65 -1.82 -11.83
CA LEU A 359 22.23 -2.78 -10.78
C LEU A 359 20.85 -3.35 -11.05
N ILE A 360 19.90 -2.50 -11.44
CA ILE A 360 18.52 -2.92 -11.70
C ILE A 360 18.47 -3.87 -12.88
N GLY A 361 19.22 -3.55 -13.97
CA GLY A 361 19.34 -4.43 -15.13
C GLY A 361 19.94 -5.80 -14.76
N TRP A 362 21.00 -5.83 -13.95
CA TRP A 362 21.59 -7.08 -13.49
C TRP A 362 20.62 -7.93 -12.66
N ILE A 363 19.84 -7.31 -11.74
CA ILE A 363 18.79 -8.03 -11.00
C ILE A 363 17.75 -8.59 -11.98
N GLY A 364 17.33 -7.78 -12.96
CA GLY A 364 16.39 -8.18 -14.00
C GLY A 364 16.85 -9.41 -14.76
N GLU A 365 18.11 -9.44 -15.20
CA GLU A 365 18.71 -10.59 -15.89
C GLU A 365 18.67 -11.88 -15.04
N GLN A 366 18.93 -11.79 -13.71
CA GLN A 366 18.86 -12.96 -12.84
C GLN A 366 17.42 -13.48 -12.74
N VAL A 367 16.43 -12.59 -12.58
CA VAL A 367 15.02 -12.94 -12.52
C VAL A 367 14.54 -13.52 -13.86
N THR A 368 14.88 -12.87 -14.96
CA THR A 368 14.57 -13.32 -16.33
C THR A 368 15.16 -14.71 -16.61
N SER A 369 16.42 -14.94 -16.23
CA SER A 369 17.08 -16.25 -16.39
C SER A 369 16.40 -17.34 -15.56
N ALA A 370 16.01 -17.03 -14.33
CA ALA A 370 15.34 -17.99 -13.46
C ALA A 370 13.97 -18.40 -14.03
N ILE A 371 13.15 -17.41 -14.47
CA ILE A 371 11.82 -17.64 -15.03
C ILE A 371 11.92 -18.27 -16.43
N GLY A 372 12.85 -17.82 -17.28
CA GLY A 372 13.08 -18.36 -18.61
C GLY A 372 13.57 -19.81 -18.65
N SER A 373 13.96 -20.39 -17.50
CA SER A 373 14.30 -21.80 -17.39
C SER A 373 13.08 -22.74 -17.41
N PHE A 374 11.86 -22.22 -17.24
CA PHE A 374 10.63 -23.00 -17.31
C PHE A 374 10.18 -23.17 -18.77
N SER A 375 9.34 -24.21 -19.03
CA SER A 375 8.71 -24.38 -20.34
C SER A 375 7.75 -23.23 -20.64
N GLU A 376 7.48 -22.93 -21.92
CA GLU A 376 6.59 -21.84 -22.34
C GLU A 376 5.23 -21.86 -21.61
N ASP A 377 4.60 -23.03 -21.47
CA ASP A 377 3.31 -23.20 -20.78
C ASP A 377 3.38 -22.90 -19.28
N MET A 378 4.55 -23.08 -18.65
CA MET A 378 4.74 -22.90 -17.21
C MET A 378 5.40 -21.56 -16.88
N MET A 379 5.85 -20.81 -17.86
CA MET A 379 6.62 -19.57 -17.66
C MET A 379 5.75 -18.49 -16.98
N LEU A 380 4.54 -18.24 -17.47
CA LEU A 380 3.62 -17.27 -16.86
C LEU A 380 3.18 -17.69 -15.44
N PRO A 381 2.71 -18.94 -15.20
CA PRO A 381 2.41 -19.39 -13.84
C PRO A 381 3.59 -19.26 -12.88
N ALA A 382 4.80 -19.63 -13.33
CA ALA A 382 6.01 -19.53 -12.53
C ALA A 382 6.36 -18.07 -12.23
N ALA A 383 6.27 -17.17 -13.21
CA ALA A 383 6.50 -15.74 -13.02
C ALA A 383 5.55 -15.16 -11.97
N ILE A 384 4.25 -15.43 -12.08
CA ILE A 384 3.24 -14.98 -11.10
C ILE A 384 3.60 -15.46 -9.69
N VAL A 385 3.86 -16.75 -9.51
CA VAL A 385 4.15 -17.33 -8.19
C VAL A 385 5.46 -16.79 -7.62
N ILE A 386 6.51 -16.74 -8.42
CA ILE A 386 7.84 -16.29 -7.97
C ILE A 386 7.78 -14.80 -7.61
N ILE A 387 7.27 -13.94 -8.49
CA ILE A 387 7.19 -12.50 -8.23
C ILE A 387 6.33 -12.23 -7.00
N LEU A 388 5.16 -12.86 -6.89
CA LEU A 388 4.27 -12.65 -5.75
C LEU A 388 4.91 -13.06 -4.41
N TRP A 389 5.49 -14.27 -4.32
CA TRP A 389 6.06 -14.75 -3.08
C TRP A 389 7.40 -14.10 -2.72
N VAL A 390 8.25 -13.84 -3.71
CA VAL A 390 9.50 -13.10 -3.48
C VAL A 390 9.17 -11.69 -2.99
N SER A 391 8.17 -11.04 -3.61
CA SER A 391 7.69 -9.72 -3.18
C SER A 391 7.11 -9.75 -1.77
N ALA A 392 6.28 -10.74 -1.44
CA ALA A 392 5.68 -10.84 -0.11
C ALA A 392 6.73 -11.09 0.99
N ILE A 393 7.69 -11.99 0.73
CA ILE A 393 8.74 -12.29 1.70
C ILE A 393 9.69 -11.09 1.84
N ALA A 394 10.13 -10.50 0.74
CA ALA A 394 11.01 -9.34 0.78
C ALA A 394 10.33 -8.16 1.48
N SER A 395 9.10 -7.83 1.10
CA SER A 395 8.30 -6.76 1.70
C SER A 395 8.00 -6.99 3.19
N ALA A 396 7.98 -8.22 3.65
CA ALA A 396 7.82 -8.50 5.08
C ALA A 396 9.01 -8.01 5.92
N PHE A 397 10.22 -7.97 5.37
CA PHE A 397 11.46 -7.61 6.10
C PHE A 397 12.09 -6.31 5.61
N ILE A 398 11.65 -5.80 4.47
CA ILE A 398 12.06 -4.52 3.88
C ILE A 398 10.78 -3.73 3.65
N ASP A 399 10.76 -2.44 4.00
CA ASP A 399 9.61 -1.57 3.73
C ASP A 399 9.13 -1.77 2.27
N ASN A 400 7.80 -1.92 2.08
CA ASN A 400 7.18 -2.22 0.78
C ASN A 400 7.47 -1.14 -0.29
N ILE A 401 7.72 0.09 0.12
CA ILE A 401 7.96 1.23 -0.78
C ILE A 401 9.29 1.09 -1.54
N PRO A 402 10.48 1.00 -0.88
CA PRO A 402 11.76 0.85 -1.59
C PRO A 402 11.84 -0.46 -2.38
N TYR A 403 11.21 -1.51 -1.89
CA TYR A 403 11.12 -2.77 -2.60
C TYR A 403 10.39 -2.60 -3.95
N THR A 404 9.20 -2.00 -3.92
CA THR A 404 8.38 -1.81 -5.13
C THR A 404 9.07 -0.89 -6.14
N ALA A 405 9.68 0.21 -5.69
CA ALA A 405 10.46 1.09 -6.54
C ALA A 405 11.53 0.35 -7.34
N THR A 406 12.23 -0.56 -6.67
CA THR A 406 13.29 -1.37 -7.30
C THR A 406 12.71 -2.41 -8.26
N MET A 407 11.55 -3.00 -7.95
CA MET A 407 10.99 -4.12 -8.71
C MET A 407 10.19 -3.71 -9.95
N ILE A 408 9.66 -2.49 -10.01
CA ILE A 408 8.92 -2.03 -11.20
C ILE A 408 9.75 -2.13 -12.47
N PRO A 409 10.95 -1.52 -12.57
CA PRO A 409 11.76 -1.64 -13.77
C PRO A 409 12.26 -3.08 -14.05
N VAL A 410 12.50 -3.89 -13.00
CA VAL A 410 12.85 -5.31 -13.14
C VAL A 410 11.71 -6.09 -13.82
N VAL A 411 10.46 -5.89 -13.37
CA VAL A 411 9.29 -6.56 -13.96
C VAL A 411 9.07 -6.12 -15.40
N LEU A 412 9.22 -4.83 -15.69
CA LEU A 412 9.10 -4.31 -17.05
C LEU A 412 10.13 -4.96 -18.00
N ALA A 413 11.41 -4.94 -17.64
CA ALA A 413 12.47 -5.54 -18.42
C ALA A 413 12.24 -7.04 -18.65
N MET A 414 11.88 -7.78 -17.60
CA MET A 414 11.56 -9.20 -17.67
C MET A 414 10.39 -9.50 -18.61
N CYS A 415 9.30 -8.72 -18.53
CA CYS A 415 8.14 -8.90 -19.42
C CYS A 415 8.52 -8.65 -20.88
N ALA A 416 9.34 -7.64 -21.15
CA ALA A 416 9.85 -7.34 -22.49
C ALA A 416 10.74 -8.48 -23.01
N ASP A 417 11.72 -8.94 -22.23
CA ASP A 417 12.68 -9.97 -22.61
C ASP A 417 12.03 -11.34 -22.87
N LEU A 418 11.09 -11.74 -22.02
CA LEU A 418 10.40 -13.02 -22.11
C LEU A 418 9.10 -12.98 -22.92
N SER A 419 8.73 -11.81 -23.46
CA SER A 419 7.45 -11.59 -24.14
C SER A 419 6.24 -12.03 -23.31
N LEU A 420 6.28 -11.81 -21.99
CA LEU A 420 5.19 -12.14 -21.07
C LEU A 420 4.20 -10.97 -20.96
N PRO A 421 2.90 -11.25 -20.74
CA PRO A 421 1.92 -10.21 -20.49
C PRO A 421 2.23 -9.48 -19.18
N LEU A 422 2.21 -8.15 -19.22
CA LEU A 422 2.56 -7.30 -18.07
C LEU A 422 1.53 -7.42 -16.93
N GLU A 423 0.24 -7.36 -17.26
CA GLU A 423 -0.85 -7.30 -16.27
C GLU A 423 -0.78 -8.37 -15.17
N PRO A 424 -0.70 -9.68 -15.47
CA PRO A 424 -0.69 -10.69 -14.41
C PRO A 424 0.49 -10.56 -13.46
N ILE A 425 1.63 -10.12 -13.99
CA ILE A 425 2.88 -10.05 -13.24
C ILE A 425 2.94 -8.79 -12.38
N ILE A 426 2.43 -7.67 -12.88
CA ILE A 426 2.36 -6.45 -12.09
C ILE A 426 1.37 -6.57 -10.93
N TRP A 427 0.24 -7.24 -11.13
CA TRP A 427 -0.67 -7.54 -10.05
C TRP A 427 -0.07 -8.50 -9.01
N ALA A 428 0.73 -9.48 -9.46
CA ALA A 428 1.49 -10.34 -8.56
C ALA A 428 2.49 -9.53 -7.72
N LEU A 429 3.20 -8.56 -8.33
CA LEU A 429 4.07 -7.63 -7.61
C LEU A 429 3.29 -6.80 -6.59
N ALA A 430 2.18 -6.18 -7.01
CA ALA A 430 1.34 -5.33 -6.15
C ALA A 430 0.79 -6.10 -4.94
N PHE A 431 0.21 -7.28 -5.16
CA PHE A 431 -0.25 -8.15 -4.06
C PHE A 431 0.90 -8.55 -3.14
N GLY A 432 2.02 -8.98 -3.71
CA GLY A 432 3.18 -9.38 -2.91
C GLY A 432 3.70 -8.24 -2.06
N ALA A 433 3.90 -7.06 -2.63
CA ALA A 433 4.41 -5.90 -1.91
C ALA A 433 3.46 -5.43 -0.80
N CYS A 434 2.16 -5.24 -1.10
CA CYS A 434 1.20 -4.71 -0.13
C CYS A 434 0.86 -5.74 0.97
N LEU A 435 0.52 -6.98 0.60
CA LEU A 435 0.17 -8.01 1.59
C LEU A 435 1.40 -8.47 2.38
N GLY A 436 2.59 -8.47 1.76
CA GLY A 436 3.85 -8.77 2.40
C GLY A 436 4.17 -7.83 3.57
N GLY A 437 3.79 -6.56 3.45
CA GLY A 437 3.93 -5.56 4.51
C GLY A 437 3.31 -5.95 5.85
N ASN A 438 2.34 -6.86 5.84
CA ASN A 438 1.75 -7.42 7.05
C ASN A 438 2.68 -8.37 7.82
N GLY A 439 3.74 -8.89 7.20
CA GLY A 439 4.54 -9.99 7.76
C GLY A 439 5.31 -9.62 9.02
N THR A 440 5.83 -8.40 9.11
CA THR A 440 6.59 -7.93 10.28
C THR A 440 6.28 -6.47 10.60
N LEU A 441 6.74 -6.03 11.77
CA LEU A 441 6.58 -4.64 12.22
C LEU A 441 7.21 -3.63 11.25
N ILE A 442 8.31 -3.98 10.60
CA ILE A 442 9.06 -3.12 9.68
C ILE A 442 8.61 -3.27 8.20
N GLY A 443 7.71 -4.21 7.90
CA GLY A 443 7.29 -4.51 6.53
C GLY A 443 6.43 -3.43 5.86
N ALA A 444 5.81 -2.55 6.65
CA ALA A 444 5.04 -1.42 6.15
C ALA A 444 5.17 -0.22 7.09
N SER A 445 5.18 0.97 6.51
CA SER A 445 5.27 2.23 7.27
C SER A 445 4.12 2.41 8.27
N ALA A 446 2.90 1.98 7.92
CA ALA A 446 1.74 2.03 8.81
C ALA A 446 1.95 1.22 10.11
N ASN A 447 2.67 0.08 10.04
CA ASN A 447 2.98 -0.74 11.21
C ASN A 447 3.91 0.01 12.17
N VAL A 448 4.96 0.63 11.63
CA VAL A 448 5.94 1.40 12.41
C VAL A 448 5.29 2.59 13.10
N VAL A 449 4.45 3.33 12.37
CA VAL A 449 3.69 4.47 12.91
C VAL A 449 2.76 4.03 14.04
N THR A 450 1.99 2.96 13.83
CA THR A 450 1.10 2.39 14.86
C THR A 450 1.88 1.99 16.11
N ALA A 451 3.04 1.34 15.94
CA ALA A 451 3.88 0.93 17.06
C ALA A 451 4.49 2.15 17.79
N GLY A 452 4.90 3.18 17.05
CA GLY A 452 5.40 4.44 17.59
C GLY A 452 4.37 5.13 18.49
N LEU A 453 3.17 5.39 17.97
CA LEU A 453 2.07 6.01 18.70
C LEU A 453 1.62 5.16 19.90
N SER A 454 1.59 3.84 19.74
CA SER A 454 1.26 2.91 20.83
C SER A 454 2.31 2.96 21.95
N LYS A 455 3.60 3.05 21.61
CA LYS A 455 4.70 3.21 22.55
C LYS A 455 4.63 4.54 23.32
N GLU A 456 4.37 5.65 22.61
CA GLU A 456 4.18 6.97 23.23
C GLU A 456 3.00 6.98 24.21
N ALA A 457 1.95 6.23 23.90
CA ALA A 457 0.80 6.06 24.79
C ALA A 457 1.03 5.11 25.96
N GLY A 458 2.20 4.46 26.06
CA GLY A 458 2.60 3.54 27.14
C GLY A 458 2.28 2.06 26.85
N TYR A 459 1.98 1.71 25.60
CA TYR A 459 1.68 0.33 25.17
C TYR A 459 2.63 -0.11 24.06
N PRO A 460 3.92 -0.38 24.35
CA PRO A 460 4.90 -0.74 23.32
C PRO A 460 4.54 -2.07 22.66
N ILE A 461 4.46 -2.09 21.33
CA ILE A 461 4.29 -3.30 20.53
C ILE A 461 5.69 -3.84 20.21
N SER A 462 5.99 -5.06 20.63
CA SER A 462 7.27 -5.68 20.31
C SER A 462 7.27 -6.31 18.92
N PHE A 463 8.46 -6.40 18.29
CA PHE A 463 8.62 -7.09 17.01
C PHE A 463 8.02 -8.52 17.04
N ASN A 464 8.35 -9.29 18.10
CA ASN A 464 7.86 -10.67 18.22
C ASN A 464 6.34 -10.78 18.40
N GLU A 465 5.72 -9.83 19.09
CA GLU A 465 4.27 -9.78 19.28
C GLU A 465 3.57 -9.50 17.96
N PHE A 466 4.09 -8.53 17.21
CA PHE A 466 3.59 -8.23 15.86
C PHE A 466 3.81 -9.41 14.90
N PHE A 467 5.03 -9.98 14.87
CA PHE A 467 5.37 -11.10 13.99
C PHE A 467 4.48 -12.33 14.18
N ARG A 468 4.14 -12.66 15.43
CA ARG A 468 3.25 -13.79 15.73
C ARG A 468 1.85 -13.63 15.14
N ALA A 469 1.38 -12.42 15.00
CA ALA A 469 0.07 -12.13 14.41
C ALA A 469 0.18 -11.82 12.90
N GLY A 470 1.08 -10.96 12.52
CA GLY A 470 1.22 -10.45 11.17
C GLY A 470 1.68 -11.50 10.18
N PHE A 471 2.71 -12.28 10.52
CA PHE A 471 3.28 -13.25 9.59
C PHE A 471 2.30 -14.36 9.16
N PRO A 472 1.51 -14.98 10.05
CA PRO A 472 0.47 -15.92 9.63
C PRO A 472 -0.63 -15.27 8.77
N VAL A 473 -1.06 -14.04 9.10
CA VAL A 473 -2.05 -13.31 8.28
C VAL A 473 -1.48 -13.03 6.90
N MET A 474 -0.23 -12.58 6.81
CA MET A 474 0.48 -12.38 5.54
C MET A 474 0.51 -13.65 4.71
N LEU A 475 0.90 -14.79 5.28
CA LEU A 475 0.96 -16.07 4.55
C LEU A 475 -0.41 -16.46 3.97
N VAL A 476 -1.47 -16.35 4.77
CA VAL A 476 -2.84 -16.71 4.35
C VAL A 476 -3.33 -15.77 3.24
N THR A 477 -3.17 -14.46 3.42
CA THR A 477 -3.65 -13.48 2.43
C THR A 477 -2.85 -13.54 1.12
N THR A 478 -1.53 -13.72 1.20
CA THR A 478 -0.67 -13.92 0.02
C THR A 478 -1.02 -15.22 -0.72
N PHE A 479 -1.30 -16.29 0.00
CA PHE A 479 -1.73 -17.56 -0.62
C PHE A 479 -3.08 -17.42 -1.34
N ILE A 480 -4.04 -16.69 -0.77
CA ILE A 480 -5.32 -16.39 -1.41
C ILE A 480 -5.10 -15.56 -2.69
N ALA A 481 -4.27 -14.53 -2.63
CA ALA A 481 -3.91 -13.72 -3.79
C ALA A 481 -3.22 -14.54 -4.89
N MET A 482 -2.34 -15.48 -4.52
CA MET A 482 -1.72 -16.41 -5.47
C MET A 482 -2.76 -17.28 -6.17
N ILE A 483 -3.67 -17.89 -5.43
CA ILE A 483 -4.76 -18.69 -6.02
C ILE A 483 -5.61 -17.82 -6.94
N TYR A 484 -5.96 -16.61 -6.51
CA TYR A 484 -6.70 -15.67 -7.33
C TYR A 484 -5.98 -15.38 -8.66
N CYS A 485 -4.71 -14.99 -8.62
CA CYS A 485 -3.94 -14.69 -9.82
C CYS A 485 -3.85 -15.90 -10.77
N LEU A 486 -3.59 -17.10 -10.25
CA LEU A 486 -3.53 -18.32 -11.05
C LEU A 486 -4.88 -18.68 -11.68
N LEU A 487 -5.99 -18.54 -10.92
CA LEU A 487 -7.32 -18.81 -11.44
C LEU A 487 -7.76 -17.80 -12.51
N VAL A 488 -7.45 -16.52 -12.31
CA VAL A 488 -7.89 -15.45 -13.22
C VAL A 488 -7.03 -15.41 -14.48
N TYR A 489 -5.71 -15.47 -14.36
CA TYR A 489 -4.80 -15.17 -15.46
C TYR A 489 -4.18 -16.41 -16.13
N VAL A 490 -4.25 -17.59 -15.50
CA VAL A 490 -3.75 -18.83 -16.08
C VAL A 490 -4.90 -19.74 -16.47
N VAL A 491 -5.74 -20.13 -15.52
CA VAL A 491 -6.89 -21.00 -15.81
C VAL A 491 -7.99 -20.27 -16.59
N GLY A 492 -8.21 -19.03 -16.23
CA GLY A 492 -9.22 -18.15 -16.80
C GLY A 492 -8.73 -17.21 -17.90
N ALA A 493 -7.56 -17.46 -18.48
CA ALA A 493 -6.92 -16.58 -19.47
C ALA A 493 -7.83 -16.18 -20.64
N ASP A 494 -8.70 -17.09 -21.09
CA ASP A 494 -9.67 -16.82 -22.18
C ASP A 494 -10.77 -15.82 -21.76
N ASN A 495 -11.09 -15.73 -20.47
CA ASN A 495 -12.10 -14.81 -19.95
C ASN A 495 -11.85 -14.43 -18.49
N PRO A 496 -10.84 -13.60 -18.19
CA PRO A 496 -10.46 -13.23 -16.83
C PRO A 496 -11.62 -12.59 -16.03
N ASN A 497 -12.41 -11.74 -16.69
CA ASN A 497 -13.54 -11.06 -16.05
C ASN A 497 -14.64 -12.01 -15.55
N LEU A 498 -14.86 -13.12 -16.26
CA LEU A 498 -15.79 -14.16 -15.80
C LEU A 498 -15.28 -14.79 -14.51
N TRP A 499 -13.99 -15.12 -14.41
CA TRP A 499 -13.41 -15.72 -13.23
C TRP A 499 -13.40 -14.75 -12.03
N LYS A 500 -13.10 -13.47 -12.23
CA LYS A 500 -13.25 -12.42 -11.21
C LYS A 500 -14.68 -12.38 -10.67
N LEU A 501 -15.67 -12.38 -11.54
CA LEU A 501 -17.08 -12.41 -11.15
C LEU A 501 -17.44 -13.69 -10.37
N VAL A 502 -17.01 -14.86 -10.84
CA VAL A 502 -17.25 -16.15 -10.17
C VAL A 502 -16.66 -16.14 -8.76
N LEU A 503 -15.41 -15.72 -8.61
CA LEU A 503 -14.73 -15.65 -7.31
C LEU A 503 -15.42 -14.64 -6.38
N LEU A 504 -15.86 -13.51 -6.89
CA LEU A 504 -16.61 -12.50 -6.14
C LEU A 504 -17.96 -13.03 -5.66
N LEU A 505 -18.68 -13.76 -6.52
CA LEU A 505 -19.94 -14.42 -6.16
C LEU A 505 -19.74 -15.53 -5.12
N LEU A 506 -18.67 -16.31 -5.22
CA LEU A 506 -18.32 -17.32 -4.22
C LEU A 506 -18.00 -16.69 -2.87
N THR A 507 -17.29 -15.57 -2.86
CA THR A 507 -16.99 -14.79 -1.66
C THR A 507 -18.28 -14.23 -1.03
N ALA A 508 -19.14 -13.63 -1.84
CA ALA A 508 -20.44 -13.14 -1.38
C ALA A 508 -21.31 -14.29 -0.82
N PHE A 509 -21.34 -15.45 -1.49
CA PHE A 509 -22.04 -16.63 -1.01
C PHE A 509 -21.48 -17.13 0.33
N SER A 510 -20.16 -17.18 0.49
CA SER A 510 -19.48 -17.54 1.74
C SER A 510 -19.88 -16.60 2.89
N LEU A 511 -19.91 -15.29 2.62
CA LEU A 511 -20.36 -14.28 3.59
C LEU A 511 -21.82 -14.47 3.99
N ILE A 512 -22.71 -14.66 3.01
CA ILE A 512 -24.14 -14.90 3.26
C ILE A 512 -24.34 -16.18 4.06
N TRP A 513 -23.58 -17.24 3.76
CA TRP A 513 -23.65 -18.50 4.48
C TRP A 513 -23.20 -18.34 5.93
N GLN A 514 -22.10 -17.62 6.20
CA GLN A 514 -21.64 -17.33 7.55
C GLN A 514 -22.68 -16.52 8.32
N PHE A 515 -23.25 -15.47 7.72
CA PHE A 515 -24.34 -14.69 8.33
C PHE A 515 -25.57 -15.56 8.64
N SER A 516 -25.95 -16.44 7.73
CA SER A 516 -27.09 -17.34 7.93
C SER A 516 -26.87 -18.32 9.11
N LYS A 517 -25.65 -18.89 9.21
CA LYS A 517 -25.28 -19.76 10.33
C LYS A 517 -25.24 -18.98 11.65
N GLY A 518 -24.66 -17.78 11.64
CA GLY A 518 -24.63 -16.90 12.82
C GLY A 518 -26.02 -16.58 13.34
N MET A 519 -26.94 -16.17 12.47
CA MET A 519 -28.32 -15.92 12.85
C MET A 519 -29.03 -17.17 13.41
N SER A 520 -28.74 -18.34 12.88
CA SER A 520 -29.31 -19.59 13.39
C SER A 520 -28.80 -19.99 14.78
N SER A 521 -27.61 -19.51 15.17
CA SER A 521 -27.00 -19.70 16.48
C SER A 521 -27.28 -18.54 17.47
N GLY A 522 -28.08 -17.55 17.06
CA GLY A 522 -28.45 -16.41 17.90
C GLY A 522 -27.44 -15.26 17.92
N LEU A 523 -26.41 -15.33 17.06
CA LEU A 523 -25.42 -14.27 16.88
C LEU A 523 -25.92 -13.24 15.84
N THR A 524 -25.49 -12.00 15.99
CA THR A 524 -25.67 -11.01 14.91
C THR A 524 -24.80 -11.37 13.69
N PRO A 525 -25.15 -10.91 12.48
CA PRO A 525 -24.34 -11.16 11.28
C PRO A 525 -22.86 -10.76 11.44
N ILE A 526 -22.60 -9.68 12.17
CA ILE A 526 -21.22 -9.18 12.40
C ILE A 526 -20.47 -10.05 13.41
N GLU A 527 -21.13 -10.50 14.48
CA GLU A 527 -20.57 -11.43 15.47
C GLU A 527 -20.18 -12.77 14.85
N SER A 528 -20.92 -13.21 13.82
CA SER A 528 -20.63 -14.47 13.12
C SER A 528 -19.43 -14.41 12.19
N LEU A 529 -18.98 -13.22 11.80
CA LEU A 529 -17.80 -13.05 10.96
C LEU A 529 -16.54 -13.52 11.69
N GLY A 530 -15.89 -14.54 11.15
CA GLY A 530 -14.66 -15.11 11.69
C GLY A 530 -14.85 -16.07 12.88
N ASP A 531 -16.04 -16.21 13.44
CA ASP A 531 -16.32 -17.14 14.58
C ASP A 531 -16.86 -18.49 14.07
N HIS A 532 -17.74 -18.46 13.05
CA HIS A 532 -18.25 -19.68 12.43
C HIS A 532 -17.34 -20.19 11.31
N GLY A 533 -17.05 -21.48 11.37
CA GLY A 533 -16.15 -22.15 10.43
C GLY A 533 -14.71 -22.27 10.94
N LEU A 534 -14.31 -21.53 11.96
CA LEU A 534 -12.97 -21.66 12.54
C LEU A 534 -12.80 -23.03 13.20
N ASP A 535 -13.79 -23.48 13.98
CA ASP A 535 -13.77 -24.79 14.63
C ASP A 535 -13.84 -25.92 13.59
N ASP A 536 -14.64 -25.76 12.53
CA ASP A 536 -14.72 -26.69 11.40
C ASP A 536 -13.37 -26.79 10.64
N VAL A 537 -12.68 -25.64 10.44
CA VAL A 537 -11.35 -25.59 9.80
C VAL A 537 -10.28 -26.20 10.70
N ILE A 538 -10.33 -25.93 12.01
CA ILE A 538 -9.38 -26.50 12.99
C ILE A 538 -9.59 -28.02 13.08
N GLU A 539 -10.83 -28.48 13.11
CA GLU A 539 -11.17 -29.89 13.12
C GLU A 539 -10.78 -30.59 11.81
N GLY A 540 -11.05 -29.96 10.67
CA GLY A 540 -10.58 -30.40 9.36
C GLY A 540 -9.05 -30.48 9.26
N ALA A 541 -8.33 -29.50 9.79
CA ALA A 541 -6.87 -29.50 9.83
C ALA A 541 -6.30 -30.57 10.78
N LYS A 542 -6.95 -30.82 11.93
CA LYS A 542 -6.61 -31.91 12.84
C LYS A 542 -6.83 -33.27 12.17
N ASN A 543 -7.98 -33.46 11.52
CA ASN A 543 -8.29 -34.68 10.80
C ASN A 543 -7.32 -34.94 9.65
N LEU A 544 -6.95 -33.90 8.88
CA LEU A 544 -5.93 -34.00 7.83
C LEU A 544 -4.57 -34.38 8.41
N LYS A 545 -4.17 -33.74 9.52
CA LYS A 545 -2.92 -34.06 10.24
C LYS A 545 -2.91 -35.52 10.72
N ASN A 546 -4.00 -35.98 11.33
CA ASN A 546 -4.13 -37.35 11.81
C ASN A 546 -4.08 -38.36 10.65
N THR A 547 -4.72 -38.05 9.52
CA THR A 547 -4.67 -38.87 8.29
C THR A 547 -3.26 -38.91 7.71
N ILE A 548 -2.54 -37.78 7.66
CA ILE A 548 -1.16 -37.75 7.13
C ILE A 548 -0.17 -38.46 8.06
N LEU A 549 -0.36 -38.34 9.37
CA LEU A 549 0.54 -38.93 10.37
C LEU A 549 0.15 -40.39 10.76
N GLY A 550 -0.95 -40.93 10.22
CA GLY A 550 -1.40 -42.29 10.50
C GLY A 550 -1.77 -42.53 11.98
N VAL A 551 -2.20 -41.48 12.70
CA VAL A 551 -2.65 -41.58 14.08
C VAL A 551 -4.16 -41.84 14.06
N GLU A 552 -4.56 -43.08 14.32
CA GLU A 552 -5.95 -43.42 14.64
C GLU A 552 -6.23 -42.98 16.09
N GLU A 553 -7.28 -42.18 16.29
CA GLU A 553 -7.79 -41.90 17.64
C GLU A 553 -8.39 -43.19 18.19
N GLU A 554 -7.80 -43.69 19.31
CA GLU A 554 -8.45 -44.70 20.16
C GLU A 554 -9.56 -44.09 21.01
#